data_c2c81eb25346ab31bbcc8db1a1b55c10
#
_entry.id   c2c81eb25346ab31bbcc8db1a1b55c10
#
_cell.length_a   1.000
_cell.length_b   1.000
_cell.length_c   1.000
_cell.angle_alpha   90.00
_cell.angle_beta   90.00
_cell.angle_gamma   90.00
#
_symmetry.space_group_name_H-M   'P 1'
#
loop_
_entity.id
_entity.type
_entity.pdbx_description
1 polymer ?
#
loop_
_entity_poly.entity_id
_entity_poly.type
_entity_poly.pdbx_seq_one_letter_code
_entity_poly.pdbx_strand_id
1 'polypeptide(L)'
;MIIRDFFVNLTILVSLLFLYSQISSKFPLTSKSPMKVKIFTGVLGGLLSIILMQFSIEIDATIVDLRHIPTILLAYYGGAIPAFIAMILTIMGRFFVSANIASYFAVITSVSGTIFAILFSKINCSRNVKIISIITFNNLVFTFVFSYLIYDLITILKVMPIYWFASYVSAFLSFYILRYIRKSQRLFNKYQTESITDSLTGLNNVRKFDEVFNHLISELKINEQKLSLLYIDIDFFKRVNDIYGHSEGDVVLKELGLRLKNNTRAFDIVSRNGGEEFTAILLDCPLSRAVEIAERIRGNVENKPFILNSGKKLNLTVSIGVASYQETTNDPLILIEDADKALYDAKQSGRNKVCITPTNVSFNEKQIISNKLH
;
A
#
# COMPACT_ATOMS: atom_id res chain seq x y z
N MET A 1 30.58 -3.51 -31.43
CA MET A 1 29.38 -4.35 -31.53
C MET A 1 29.05 -4.98 -30.16
N ILE A 2 29.89 -5.83 -29.60
CA ILE A 2 29.66 -6.55 -28.33
C ILE A 2 29.24 -5.62 -27.15
N ILE A 3 29.96 -4.53 -26.90
CA ILE A 3 29.67 -3.59 -25.83
C ILE A 3 28.29 -2.93 -26.00
N ARG A 4 27.93 -2.55 -27.23
CA ARG A 4 26.62 -1.95 -27.54
C ARG A 4 25.49 -2.94 -27.22
N ASP A 5 25.65 -4.19 -27.56
CA ASP A 5 24.60 -5.19 -27.43
C ASP A 5 24.39 -5.56 -25.91
N PHE A 6 25.48 -5.61 -25.12
CA PHE A 6 25.37 -5.70 -23.67
C PHE A 6 24.72 -4.46 -23.05
N PHE A 7 24.98 -3.27 -23.58
CA PHE A 7 24.33 -2.05 -23.11
C PHE A 7 22.81 -2.09 -23.39
N VAL A 8 22.40 -2.57 -24.57
CA VAL A 8 20.98 -2.77 -24.90
C VAL A 8 20.33 -3.78 -23.93
N ASN A 9 20.99 -4.93 -23.71
CA ASN A 9 20.52 -5.94 -22.77
C ASN A 9 20.35 -5.38 -21.34
N LEU A 10 21.33 -4.62 -20.86
CA LEU A 10 21.27 -3.95 -19.57
C LEU A 10 20.11 -2.94 -19.48
N THR A 11 19.93 -2.14 -20.53
CA THR A 11 18.86 -1.13 -20.58
C THR A 11 17.49 -1.78 -20.52
N ILE A 12 17.26 -2.86 -21.29
CA ILE A 12 16.02 -3.62 -21.26
C ILE A 12 15.78 -4.22 -19.88
N LEU A 13 16.79 -4.86 -19.29
CA LEU A 13 16.73 -5.45 -17.96
C LEU A 13 16.31 -4.41 -16.92
N VAL A 14 16.99 -3.26 -16.88
CA VAL A 14 16.73 -2.19 -15.90
C VAL A 14 15.33 -1.59 -16.09
N SER A 15 14.94 -1.30 -17.34
CA SER A 15 13.62 -0.71 -17.65
C SER A 15 12.47 -1.63 -17.23
N LEU A 16 12.56 -2.93 -17.56
CA LEU A 16 11.52 -3.89 -17.21
C LEU A 16 11.50 -4.23 -15.72
N LEU A 17 12.65 -4.25 -15.04
CA LEU A 17 12.69 -4.37 -13.58
C LEU A 17 12.09 -3.15 -12.88
N PHE A 18 12.33 -1.94 -13.40
CA PHE A 18 11.71 -0.73 -12.86
C PHE A 18 10.18 -0.79 -13.03
N LEU A 19 9.69 -1.12 -14.24
CA LEU A 19 8.25 -1.27 -14.49
C LEU A 19 7.61 -2.33 -13.58
N TYR A 20 8.24 -3.51 -13.48
CA TYR A 20 7.81 -4.55 -12.55
C TYR A 20 7.70 -4.03 -11.12
N SER A 21 8.69 -3.30 -10.65
CA SER A 21 8.72 -2.80 -9.28
C SER A 21 7.64 -1.75 -8.99
N GLN A 22 7.26 -0.95 -9.97
CA GLN A 22 6.13 0.00 -9.88
C GLN A 22 4.79 -0.75 -9.76
N ILE A 23 4.57 -1.75 -10.60
CA ILE A 23 3.34 -2.56 -10.58
C ILE A 23 3.23 -3.37 -9.29
N SER A 24 4.34 -3.95 -8.82
CA SER A 24 4.38 -4.79 -7.62
C SER A 24 4.58 -4.02 -6.32
N SER A 25 4.47 -2.69 -6.34
CA SER A 25 4.77 -1.80 -5.22
C SER A 25 3.97 -2.13 -3.96
N LYS A 26 2.68 -2.48 -4.10
CA LYS A 26 1.79 -2.83 -2.98
C LYS A 26 2.12 -4.20 -2.36
N PHE A 27 2.62 -5.15 -3.16
CA PHE A 27 2.90 -6.53 -2.73
C PHE A 27 4.28 -6.99 -3.22
N PRO A 28 5.37 -6.49 -2.62
CA PRO A 28 6.73 -6.86 -3.04
C PRO A 28 6.98 -8.35 -2.81
N LEU A 29 7.63 -9.00 -3.78
CA LEU A 29 7.99 -10.41 -3.69
C LEU A 29 8.93 -10.66 -2.52
N THR A 30 8.56 -11.61 -1.66
CA THR A 30 9.35 -12.12 -0.54
C THR A 30 9.25 -13.64 -0.46
N SER A 31 10.08 -14.28 0.34
CA SER A 31 9.98 -15.72 0.59
C SER A 31 8.65 -16.15 1.23
N LYS A 32 7.97 -15.22 1.92
CA LYS A 32 6.65 -15.43 2.57
C LYS A 32 5.46 -15.04 1.72
N SER A 33 5.67 -14.54 0.50
CA SER A 33 4.57 -14.14 -0.38
C SER A 33 3.65 -15.30 -0.73
N PRO A 34 2.33 -15.06 -0.96
CA PRO A 34 1.37 -16.07 -1.39
C PRO A 34 1.82 -16.79 -2.68
N MET A 35 1.38 -18.04 -2.84
CA MET A 35 1.72 -18.88 -4.01
C MET A 35 1.40 -18.19 -5.33
N LYS A 36 0.22 -17.55 -5.44
CA LYS A 36 -0.20 -16.82 -6.66
C LYS A 36 0.82 -15.74 -7.05
N VAL A 37 1.33 -14.98 -6.10
CA VAL A 37 2.35 -13.94 -6.33
C VAL A 37 3.66 -14.57 -6.78
N LYS A 38 4.09 -15.68 -6.17
CA LYS A 38 5.31 -16.41 -6.56
C LYS A 38 5.23 -16.96 -7.97
N ILE A 39 4.10 -17.55 -8.35
CA ILE A 39 3.88 -18.06 -9.71
C ILE A 39 3.91 -16.90 -10.71
N PHE A 40 3.13 -15.86 -10.46
CA PHE A 40 3.06 -14.70 -11.35
C PHE A 40 4.43 -14.04 -11.56
N THR A 41 5.20 -13.82 -10.49
CA THR A 41 6.53 -13.23 -10.60
C THR A 41 7.54 -14.16 -11.27
N GLY A 42 7.42 -15.47 -11.06
CA GLY A 42 8.21 -16.48 -11.76
C GLY A 42 7.98 -16.45 -13.28
N VAL A 43 6.72 -16.35 -13.71
CA VAL A 43 6.35 -16.21 -15.13
C VAL A 43 6.91 -14.92 -15.71
N LEU A 44 6.73 -13.79 -15.06
CA LEU A 44 7.28 -12.50 -15.50
C LEU A 44 8.80 -12.53 -15.63
N GLY A 45 9.52 -13.13 -14.67
CA GLY A 45 10.96 -13.26 -14.71
C GLY A 45 11.45 -14.17 -15.85
N GLY A 46 10.73 -15.26 -16.12
CA GLY A 46 10.99 -16.13 -17.28
C GLY A 46 10.78 -15.40 -18.61
N LEU A 47 9.68 -14.66 -18.75
CA LEU A 47 9.42 -13.83 -19.92
C LEU A 47 10.50 -12.75 -20.12
N LEU A 48 10.92 -12.09 -19.05
CA LEU A 48 12.04 -11.13 -19.10
C LEU A 48 13.32 -11.80 -19.61
N SER A 49 13.64 -13.01 -19.12
CA SER A 49 14.80 -13.78 -19.60
C SER A 49 14.69 -14.12 -21.10
N ILE A 50 13.48 -14.45 -21.58
CA ILE A 50 13.24 -14.70 -23.03
C ILE A 50 13.44 -13.43 -23.85
N ILE A 51 12.93 -12.28 -23.37
CA ILE A 51 13.14 -10.99 -24.03
C ILE A 51 14.63 -10.66 -24.13
N LEU A 52 15.40 -10.87 -23.05
CA LEU A 52 16.84 -10.63 -23.06
C LEU A 52 17.59 -11.50 -24.10
N MET A 53 17.11 -12.72 -24.36
CA MET A 53 17.67 -13.59 -25.40
C MET A 53 17.48 -13.06 -26.81
N GLN A 54 16.40 -12.31 -27.09
CA GLN A 54 16.17 -11.73 -28.44
C GLN A 54 17.20 -10.63 -28.79
N PHE A 55 17.83 -10.07 -27.77
CA PHE A 55 18.86 -9.03 -27.91
C PHE A 55 20.25 -9.57 -27.53
N SER A 56 20.44 -10.89 -27.63
CA SER A 56 21.71 -11.54 -27.32
C SER A 56 22.77 -11.30 -28.38
N ILE A 57 24.02 -11.49 -27.98
CA ILE A 57 25.17 -11.49 -28.90
C ILE A 57 25.33 -12.92 -29.43
N GLU A 58 25.25 -13.07 -30.72
CA GLU A 58 25.49 -14.34 -31.39
C GLU A 58 26.99 -14.51 -31.67
N ILE A 59 27.56 -15.61 -31.22
CA ILE A 59 28.95 -16.01 -31.44
C ILE A 59 28.92 -17.48 -31.84
N ASP A 60 29.14 -17.74 -33.15
CA ASP A 60 28.95 -19.05 -33.74
C ASP A 60 27.57 -19.65 -33.40
N ALA A 61 27.53 -20.84 -32.81
CA ALA A 61 26.30 -21.50 -32.41
C ALA A 61 25.80 -21.08 -30.99
N THR A 62 26.53 -20.17 -30.33
CA THR A 62 26.25 -19.77 -28.92
C THR A 62 25.75 -18.36 -28.86
N ILE A 63 24.84 -18.10 -27.87
CA ILE A 63 24.34 -16.77 -27.56
C ILE A 63 24.78 -16.33 -26.16
N VAL A 64 25.18 -15.08 -26.06
CA VAL A 64 25.69 -14.45 -24.82
C VAL A 64 24.80 -13.28 -24.43
N ASP A 65 24.19 -13.32 -23.26
CA ASP A 65 23.26 -12.32 -22.74
C ASP A 65 23.18 -12.36 -21.21
N LEU A 66 22.25 -11.58 -20.64
CA LEU A 66 22.09 -11.41 -19.19
C LEU A 66 20.86 -12.15 -18.61
N ARG A 67 20.34 -13.18 -19.32
CA ARG A 67 19.11 -13.91 -18.95
C ARG A 67 19.15 -14.57 -17.54
N HIS A 68 20.33 -14.79 -16.99
CA HIS A 68 20.50 -15.38 -15.66
C HIS A 68 20.13 -14.41 -14.53
N ILE A 69 20.18 -13.08 -14.75
CA ILE A 69 19.94 -12.08 -13.71
C ILE A 69 18.51 -12.15 -13.16
N PRO A 70 17.42 -12.17 -13.98
CA PRO A 70 16.06 -12.31 -13.46
C PRO A 70 15.87 -13.54 -12.57
N THR A 71 16.40 -14.68 -12.95
CA THR A 71 16.28 -15.93 -12.19
C THR A 71 17.01 -15.84 -10.83
N ILE A 72 18.20 -15.23 -10.80
CA ILE A 72 18.97 -14.98 -9.57
C ILE A 72 18.20 -14.04 -8.64
N LEU A 73 17.61 -12.96 -9.16
CA LEU A 73 16.80 -12.04 -8.37
C LEU A 73 15.59 -12.74 -7.74
N LEU A 74 14.92 -13.61 -8.50
CA LEU A 74 13.78 -14.38 -8.01
C LEU A 74 14.21 -15.40 -6.95
N ALA A 75 15.32 -16.07 -7.13
CA ALA A 75 15.90 -16.98 -6.13
C ALA A 75 16.20 -16.25 -4.82
N TYR A 76 16.80 -15.08 -4.92
CA TYR A 76 17.23 -14.29 -3.76
C TYR A 76 16.05 -13.72 -2.97
N TYR A 77 15.03 -13.14 -3.65
CA TYR A 77 13.91 -12.45 -3.00
C TYR A 77 12.71 -13.36 -2.75
N GLY A 78 12.38 -14.24 -3.70
CA GLY A 78 11.17 -15.07 -3.70
C GLY A 78 11.39 -16.52 -3.29
N GLY A 79 12.65 -16.97 -3.31
CA GLY A 79 13.03 -18.36 -3.03
C GLY A 79 12.85 -19.31 -4.22
N ALA A 80 12.73 -20.59 -3.93
CA ALA A 80 12.79 -21.65 -4.95
C ALA A 80 11.69 -21.60 -6.01
N ILE A 81 10.44 -21.41 -5.60
CA ILE A 81 9.27 -21.52 -6.52
C ILE A 81 9.35 -20.57 -7.70
N PRO A 82 9.45 -19.23 -7.52
CA PRO A 82 9.51 -18.32 -8.67
C PRO A 82 10.79 -18.49 -9.49
N ALA A 83 11.90 -18.88 -8.85
CA ALA A 83 13.16 -19.14 -9.54
C ALA A 83 13.07 -20.36 -10.46
N PHE A 84 12.47 -21.48 -9.99
CA PHE A 84 12.27 -22.66 -10.84
C PHE A 84 11.31 -22.39 -12.00
N ILE A 85 10.23 -21.66 -11.79
CA ILE A 85 9.30 -21.28 -12.87
C ILE A 85 10.04 -20.46 -13.94
N ALA A 86 10.79 -19.44 -13.53
CA ALA A 86 11.56 -18.63 -14.45
C ALA A 86 12.64 -19.45 -15.17
N MET A 87 13.35 -20.34 -14.47
CA MET A 87 14.33 -21.25 -15.05
C MET A 87 13.74 -22.12 -16.15
N ILE A 88 12.59 -22.76 -15.89
CA ILE A 88 11.92 -23.61 -16.87
C ILE A 88 11.56 -22.81 -18.12
N LEU A 89 10.94 -21.64 -17.94
CA LEU A 89 10.59 -20.75 -19.08
C LEU A 89 11.84 -20.27 -19.85
N THR A 90 12.92 -19.96 -19.13
CA THR A 90 14.20 -19.56 -19.73
C THR A 90 14.78 -20.71 -20.59
N ILE A 91 14.73 -21.94 -20.10
CA ILE A 91 15.18 -23.14 -20.85
C ILE A 91 14.28 -23.33 -22.07
N MET A 92 12.97 -23.32 -21.92
CA MET A 92 12.04 -23.44 -23.05
C MET A 92 12.30 -22.36 -24.10
N GLY A 93 12.41 -21.09 -23.67
CA GLY A 93 12.73 -19.96 -24.58
C GLY A 93 14.03 -20.17 -25.34
N ARG A 94 15.05 -20.76 -24.71
CA ARG A 94 16.32 -21.03 -25.38
C ARG A 94 16.18 -22.04 -26.53
N PHE A 95 15.35 -23.08 -26.37
CA PHE A 95 15.08 -24.03 -27.44
C PHE A 95 14.22 -23.44 -28.57
N PHE A 96 13.34 -22.48 -28.23
CA PHE A 96 12.57 -21.76 -29.27
C PHE A 96 13.45 -20.83 -30.12
N VAL A 97 14.48 -20.20 -29.53
CA VAL A 97 15.42 -19.34 -30.29
C VAL A 97 16.28 -20.15 -31.22
N SER A 98 16.88 -21.23 -30.75
CA SER A 98 17.60 -22.18 -31.60
C SER A 98 17.77 -23.51 -30.87
N ALA A 99 17.48 -24.62 -31.56
CA ALA A 99 17.66 -25.97 -31.02
C ALA A 99 18.98 -26.56 -31.53
N ASN A 100 20.09 -26.22 -30.89
CA ASN A 100 21.42 -26.66 -31.21
C ASN A 100 22.17 -27.21 -29.99
N ILE A 101 23.39 -27.70 -30.14
CA ILE A 101 24.21 -28.24 -29.04
C ILE A 101 24.36 -27.23 -27.90
N ALA A 102 24.54 -25.94 -28.20
CA ALA A 102 24.65 -24.90 -27.18
C ALA A 102 23.37 -24.75 -26.35
N SER A 103 22.17 -25.11 -26.86
CA SER A 103 20.93 -25.10 -26.11
C SER A 103 20.91 -26.15 -25.00
N TYR A 104 21.47 -27.34 -25.24
CA TYR A 104 21.59 -28.38 -24.19
C TYR A 104 22.57 -27.94 -23.09
N PHE A 105 23.67 -27.30 -23.43
CA PHE A 105 24.60 -26.76 -22.45
C PHE A 105 24.02 -25.57 -21.67
N ALA A 106 23.14 -24.79 -22.28
CA ALA A 106 22.40 -23.73 -21.59
C ALA A 106 21.46 -24.28 -20.50
N VAL A 107 20.97 -25.53 -20.61
CA VAL A 107 20.25 -26.20 -19.51
C VAL A 107 21.17 -26.35 -18.30
N ILE A 108 22.39 -26.80 -18.48
CA ILE A 108 23.36 -27.01 -17.40
C ILE A 108 23.63 -25.68 -16.67
N THR A 109 23.90 -24.60 -17.43
CA THR A 109 24.16 -23.28 -16.84
C THR A 109 22.92 -22.75 -16.07
N SER A 110 21.73 -22.89 -16.65
CA SER A 110 20.48 -22.41 -16.03
C SER A 110 20.12 -23.19 -14.77
N VAL A 111 20.22 -24.51 -14.82
CA VAL A 111 19.89 -25.39 -13.66
C VAL A 111 20.89 -25.20 -12.54
N SER A 112 22.20 -25.34 -12.82
CA SER A 112 23.25 -25.22 -11.80
C SER A 112 23.26 -23.83 -11.15
N GLY A 113 23.15 -22.76 -11.95
CA GLY A 113 23.10 -21.38 -11.48
C GLY A 113 21.89 -21.09 -10.63
N THR A 114 20.71 -21.59 -11.02
CA THR A 114 19.48 -21.42 -10.23
C THR A 114 19.53 -22.16 -8.90
N ILE A 115 19.95 -23.43 -8.91
CA ILE A 115 20.10 -24.23 -7.69
C ILE A 115 21.10 -23.56 -6.75
N PHE A 116 22.27 -23.17 -7.25
CA PHE A 116 23.27 -22.48 -6.44
C PHE A 116 22.72 -21.17 -5.86
N ALA A 117 22.01 -20.35 -6.64
CA ALA A 117 21.40 -19.12 -6.17
C ALA A 117 20.37 -19.37 -5.05
N ILE A 118 19.52 -20.40 -5.18
CA ILE A 118 18.54 -20.77 -4.15
C ILE A 118 19.23 -21.21 -2.86
N LEU A 119 20.22 -22.07 -2.94
CA LEU A 119 20.93 -22.59 -1.78
C LEU A 119 21.75 -21.50 -1.09
N PHE A 120 22.55 -20.76 -1.86
CA PHE A 120 23.44 -19.74 -1.32
C PHE A 120 22.70 -18.52 -0.76
N SER A 121 21.51 -18.20 -1.29
CA SER A 121 20.65 -17.13 -0.73
C SER A 121 20.27 -17.38 0.74
N LYS A 122 20.21 -18.63 1.18
CA LYS A 122 19.84 -19.04 2.55
C LYS A 122 21.00 -19.00 3.55
N ILE A 123 22.25 -19.01 3.06
CA ILE A 123 23.44 -19.00 3.93
C ILE A 123 23.51 -17.67 4.69
N ASN A 124 23.90 -17.71 5.95
CA ASN A 124 24.02 -16.50 6.77
C ASN A 124 25.37 -15.80 6.52
N CYS A 125 25.43 -14.97 5.48
CA CYS A 125 26.60 -14.12 5.17
C CYS A 125 26.14 -12.73 4.68
N SER A 126 27.07 -11.79 4.54
CA SER A 126 26.75 -10.45 4.10
C SER A 126 26.13 -10.46 2.70
N ARG A 127 25.22 -9.52 2.45
CA ARG A 127 24.50 -9.42 1.17
C ARG A 127 25.45 -9.34 -0.03
N ASN A 128 26.50 -8.52 0.07
CA ASN A 128 27.42 -8.32 -1.04
C ASN A 128 28.18 -9.62 -1.35
N VAL A 129 28.55 -10.37 -0.33
CA VAL A 129 29.15 -11.72 -0.49
C VAL A 129 28.18 -12.65 -1.21
N LYS A 130 26.89 -12.67 -0.82
CA LYS A 130 25.88 -13.48 -1.51
C LYS A 130 25.82 -13.17 -3.01
N ILE A 131 25.65 -11.89 -3.34
CA ILE A 131 25.53 -11.44 -4.73
C ILE A 131 26.78 -11.80 -5.52
N ILE A 132 27.96 -11.45 -5.00
CA ILE A 132 29.23 -11.75 -5.66
C ILE A 132 29.38 -13.26 -5.87
N SER A 133 29.19 -14.09 -4.84
CA SER A 133 29.37 -15.54 -4.96
C SER A 133 28.43 -16.17 -5.96
N ILE A 134 27.14 -15.75 -5.99
CA ILE A 134 26.16 -16.29 -6.92
C ILE A 134 26.53 -15.92 -8.36
N ILE A 135 26.89 -14.66 -8.62
CA ILE A 135 27.30 -14.21 -9.96
C ILE A 135 28.61 -14.85 -10.38
N THR A 136 29.60 -14.92 -9.48
CA THR A 136 30.88 -15.59 -9.79
C THR A 136 30.66 -17.04 -10.18
N PHE A 137 29.86 -17.80 -9.42
CA PHE A 137 29.54 -19.18 -9.74
C PHE A 137 28.89 -19.31 -11.14
N ASN A 138 27.89 -18.47 -11.43
CA ASN A 138 27.21 -18.46 -12.72
C ASN A 138 28.17 -18.14 -13.86
N ASN A 139 29.02 -17.14 -13.67
CA ASN A 139 30.01 -16.73 -14.66
C ASN A 139 31.07 -17.82 -14.89
N LEU A 140 31.52 -18.52 -13.84
CA LEU A 140 32.46 -19.65 -13.96
C LEU A 140 31.86 -20.80 -14.77
N VAL A 141 30.61 -21.21 -14.44
CA VAL A 141 29.93 -22.28 -15.19
C VAL A 141 29.72 -21.88 -16.65
N PHE A 142 29.30 -20.64 -16.88
CA PHE A 142 29.13 -20.13 -18.25
C PHE A 142 30.46 -20.10 -19.00
N THR A 143 31.54 -19.61 -18.40
CA THR A 143 32.87 -19.56 -19.02
C THR A 143 33.35 -20.95 -19.36
N PHE A 144 33.16 -21.93 -18.48
CA PHE A 144 33.53 -23.32 -18.75
C PHE A 144 32.76 -23.87 -19.97
N VAL A 145 31.44 -23.69 -20.00
CA VAL A 145 30.61 -24.13 -21.11
C VAL A 145 30.95 -23.39 -22.41
N PHE A 146 31.17 -22.09 -22.37
CA PHE A 146 31.55 -21.28 -23.53
C PHE A 146 32.89 -21.73 -24.11
N SER A 147 33.89 -21.96 -23.23
CA SER A 147 35.25 -22.45 -23.67
C SER A 147 35.22 -23.86 -24.23
N TYR A 148 34.23 -24.68 -23.86
CA TYR A 148 34.03 -26.00 -24.46
C TYR A 148 33.39 -25.92 -25.86
N LEU A 149 32.49 -24.94 -26.07
CA LEU A 149 31.78 -24.78 -27.33
C LEU A 149 32.56 -23.97 -28.38
N ILE A 150 33.41 -23.04 -27.95
CA ILE A 150 34.21 -22.15 -28.79
C ILE A 150 35.70 -22.53 -28.66
N TYR A 151 36.27 -23.05 -29.71
CA TYR A 151 37.70 -23.47 -29.70
C TYR A 151 38.66 -22.30 -29.97
N ASP A 152 38.15 -21.12 -30.45
CA ASP A 152 39.00 -19.95 -30.69
C ASP A 152 39.35 -19.20 -29.40
N LEU A 153 40.59 -19.36 -28.97
CA LEU A 153 41.13 -18.74 -27.76
C LEU A 153 41.02 -17.18 -27.82
N ILE A 154 41.20 -16.60 -29.00
CA ILE A 154 41.18 -15.15 -29.18
C ILE A 154 39.76 -14.63 -28.90
N THR A 155 38.75 -15.29 -29.39
CA THR A 155 37.33 -14.97 -29.13
C THR A 155 37.00 -15.11 -27.64
N ILE A 156 37.45 -16.18 -26.99
CA ILE A 156 37.26 -16.37 -25.54
C ILE A 156 37.88 -15.23 -24.74
N LEU A 157 39.14 -14.89 -25.01
CA LEU A 157 39.86 -13.81 -24.30
C LEU A 157 39.27 -12.42 -24.56
N LYS A 158 38.59 -12.19 -25.66
CA LYS A 158 37.89 -10.92 -25.96
C LYS A 158 36.51 -10.86 -25.31
N VAL A 159 35.75 -11.94 -25.34
CA VAL A 159 34.31 -11.94 -24.92
C VAL A 159 34.15 -12.10 -23.43
N MET A 160 34.89 -13.02 -22.80
CA MET A 160 34.67 -13.36 -21.39
C MET A 160 34.94 -12.21 -20.43
N PRO A 161 35.99 -11.39 -20.53
CA PRO A 161 36.16 -10.25 -19.64
C PRO A 161 35.00 -9.23 -19.73
N ILE A 162 34.50 -8.97 -20.95
CA ILE A 162 33.38 -8.06 -21.20
C ILE A 162 32.09 -8.65 -20.60
N TYR A 163 31.83 -9.94 -20.79
CA TYR A 163 30.69 -10.64 -20.23
C TYR A 163 30.71 -10.60 -18.68
N TRP A 164 31.84 -10.91 -18.05
CA TRP A 164 31.98 -10.86 -16.61
C TRP A 164 31.69 -9.46 -16.06
N PHE A 165 32.29 -8.44 -16.68
CA PHE A 165 32.05 -7.05 -16.31
C PHE A 165 30.56 -6.68 -16.44
N ALA A 166 29.96 -6.99 -17.61
CA ALA A 166 28.54 -6.72 -17.87
C ALA A 166 27.62 -7.45 -16.88
N SER A 167 27.92 -8.72 -16.58
CA SER A 167 27.18 -9.55 -15.61
C SER A 167 27.19 -8.94 -14.20
N TYR A 168 28.38 -8.56 -13.71
CA TYR A 168 28.48 -7.92 -12.39
C TYR A 168 27.77 -6.56 -12.34
N VAL A 169 28.01 -5.69 -13.33
CA VAL A 169 27.37 -4.37 -13.39
C VAL A 169 25.85 -4.53 -13.40
N SER A 170 25.33 -5.44 -14.25
CA SER A 170 23.88 -5.68 -14.35
C SER A 170 23.29 -6.23 -13.08
N ALA A 171 23.98 -7.16 -12.42
CA ALA A 171 23.53 -7.71 -11.14
C ALA A 171 23.51 -6.63 -10.05
N PHE A 172 24.62 -5.93 -9.83
CA PHE A 172 24.68 -4.89 -8.79
C PHE A 172 23.66 -3.79 -9.04
N LEU A 173 23.49 -3.34 -10.28
CA LEU A 173 22.51 -2.32 -10.66
C LEU A 173 21.07 -2.81 -10.40
N SER A 174 20.76 -4.05 -10.78
CA SER A 174 19.44 -4.65 -10.58
C SER A 174 19.09 -4.78 -9.09
N PHE A 175 20.02 -5.29 -8.27
CA PHE A 175 19.86 -5.36 -6.82
C PHE A 175 19.75 -3.98 -6.17
N TYR A 176 20.53 -3.00 -6.65
CA TYR A 176 20.47 -1.62 -6.17
C TYR A 176 19.10 -0.99 -6.44
N ILE A 177 18.61 -1.06 -7.69
CA ILE A 177 17.32 -0.50 -8.10
C ILE A 177 16.18 -1.12 -7.29
N LEU A 178 16.09 -2.44 -7.20
CA LEU A 178 15.02 -3.11 -6.44
C LEU A 178 15.07 -2.71 -4.96
N ARG A 179 16.25 -2.60 -4.38
CA ARG A 179 16.42 -2.15 -3.00
C ARG A 179 16.01 -0.69 -2.81
N TYR A 180 16.45 0.18 -3.71
CA TYR A 180 16.14 1.61 -3.65
C TYR A 180 14.63 1.85 -3.68
N ILE A 181 13.92 1.22 -4.61
CA ILE A 181 12.46 1.35 -4.75
C ILE A 181 11.75 0.81 -3.50
N ARG A 182 12.14 -0.38 -3.00
CA ARG A 182 11.57 -0.94 -1.75
C ARG A 182 11.79 -0.04 -0.54
N LYS A 183 12.97 0.58 -0.43
CA LYS A 183 13.27 1.53 0.65
C LYS A 183 12.43 2.78 0.51
N SER A 184 12.34 3.35 -0.67
CA SER A 184 11.52 4.53 -0.97
C SER A 184 10.05 4.30 -0.63
N GLN A 185 9.49 3.17 -1.04
CA GLN A 185 8.10 2.80 -0.72
C GLN A 185 7.85 2.62 0.77
N ARG A 186 8.79 1.98 1.50
CA ARG A 186 8.68 1.86 2.96
C ARG A 186 8.69 3.21 3.65
N LEU A 187 9.55 4.13 3.21
CA LEU A 187 9.59 5.48 3.75
C LEU A 187 8.31 6.25 3.42
N PHE A 188 7.81 6.16 2.19
CA PHE A 188 6.55 6.77 1.79
C PHE A 188 5.38 6.28 2.65
N ASN A 189 5.23 4.96 2.82
CA ASN A 189 4.20 4.38 3.67
C ASN A 189 4.36 4.81 5.13
N LYS A 190 5.61 4.91 5.62
CA LYS A 190 5.89 5.39 6.98
C LYS A 190 5.43 6.84 7.16
N TYR A 191 5.77 7.73 6.23
CA TYR A 191 5.31 9.12 6.29
C TYR A 191 3.79 9.25 6.19
N GLN A 192 3.14 8.46 5.34
CA GLN A 192 1.68 8.42 5.29
C GLN A 192 1.06 7.96 6.62
N THR A 193 1.65 6.95 7.26
CA THR A 193 1.15 6.45 8.55
C THR A 193 1.50 7.36 9.72
N GLU A 194 2.52 8.19 9.62
CA GLU A 194 2.90 9.17 10.65
C GLU A 194 2.13 10.50 10.54
N SER A 195 1.46 10.76 9.42
CA SER A 195 0.58 11.92 9.29
C SER A 195 -0.60 11.79 10.26
N ILE A 196 -0.80 12.81 11.07
CA ILE A 196 -1.92 12.93 12.02
C ILE A 196 -3.07 13.79 11.50
N THR A 197 -2.90 14.37 10.30
CA THR A 197 -3.87 15.25 9.68
C THR A 197 -4.43 14.65 8.40
N ASP A 198 -5.70 14.92 8.11
CA ASP A 198 -6.32 14.65 6.81
C ASP A 198 -5.80 15.66 5.77
N SER A 199 -5.25 15.16 4.68
CA SER A 199 -4.59 15.99 3.66
C SER A 199 -5.55 16.92 2.90
N LEU A 200 -6.83 16.59 2.86
CA LEU A 200 -7.84 17.36 2.15
C LEU A 200 -8.37 18.51 3.00
N THR A 201 -8.78 18.22 4.25
CA THR A 201 -9.49 19.17 5.11
C THR A 201 -8.58 19.88 6.11
N GLY A 202 -7.36 19.36 6.36
CA GLY A 202 -6.44 19.85 7.39
C GLY A 202 -6.89 19.57 8.84
N LEU A 203 -7.99 18.83 9.03
CA LEU A 203 -8.44 18.34 10.32
C LEU A 203 -7.58 17.15 10.78
N ASN A 204 -7.78 16.69 12.01
CA ASN A 204 -7.21 15.42 12.43
C ASN A 204 -7.78 14.29 11.55
N ASN A 205 -6.95 13.28 11.26
CA ASN A 205 -7.41 12.07 10.60
C ASN A 205 -7.90 11.03 11.62
N VAL A 206 -8.48 9.92 11.12
CA VAL A 206 -8.97 8.82 11.96
C VAL A 206 -7.90 8.31 12.94
N ARG A 207 -6.63 8.25 12.52
CA ARG A 207 -5.55 7.79 13.40
C ARG A 207 -5.33 8.71 14.60
N LYS A 208 -5.36 10.04 14.39
CA LYS A 208 -5.24 11.00 15.49
C LYS A 208 -6.47 10.98 16.38
N PHE A 209 -7.65 10.78 15.78
CA PHE A 209 -8.88 10.54 16.54
C PHE A 209 -8.72 9.33 17.47
N ASP A 210 -8.32 8.17 16.96
CA ASP A 210 -8.14 6.94 17.75
C ASP A 210 -7.09 7.11 18.85
N GLU A 211 -5.96 7.75 18.55
CA GLU A 211 -4.89 8.03 19.52
C GLU A 211 -5.41 8.85 20.69
N VAL A 212 -6.08 9.98 20.38
CA VAL A 212 -6.60 10.91 21.40
C VAL A 212 -7.76 10.27 22.16
N PHE A 213 -8.68 9.60 21.49
CA PHE A 213 -9.82 8.93 22.11
C PHE A 213 -9.37 7.86 23.10
N ASN A 214 -8.43 6.99 22.71
CA ASN A 214 -7.89 5.96 23.60
C ASN A 214 -7.16 6.55 24.82
N HIS A 215 -6.44 7.66 24.62
CA HIS A 215 -5.80 8.37 25.74
C HIS A 215 -6.86 8.92 26.73
N LEU A 216 -7.88 9.60 26.20
CA LEU A 216 -8.97 10.16 27.02
C LEU A 216 -9.73 9.08 27.79
N ILE A 217 -10.04 7.93 27.17
CA ILE A 217 -10.69 6.80 27.88
C ILE A 217 -9.87 6.35 29.08
N SER A 218 -8.55 6.32 28.96
CA SER A 218 -7.66 5.93 30.06
C SER A 218 -7.69 6.95 31.21
N GLU A 219 -7.87 8.23 30.92
CA GLU A 219 -7.98 9.31 31.93
C GLU A 219 -9.36 9.42 32.55
N LEU A 220 -10.43 9.20 31.78
CA LEU A 220 -11.82 9.22 32.27
C LEU A 220 -12.08 8.23 33.39
N LYS A 221 -11.42 7.06 33.35
CA LYS A 221 -11.51 6.05 34.43
C LYS A 221 -10.94 6.53 35.76
N ILE A 222 -10.17 7.61 35.76
CA ILE A 222 -9.50 8.15 36.97
C ILE A 222 -10.17 9.41 37.46
N ASN A 223 -10.68 10.30 36.57
CA ASN A 223 -11.01 11.69 36.90
C ASN A 223 -12.50 12.08 36.80
N GLU A 224 -13.42 11.16 36.51
CA GLU A 224 -14.88 11.42 36.36
C GLU A 224 -15.24 12.61 35.44
N GLN A 225 -14.38 12.91 34.43
CA GLN A 225 -14.61 14.02 33.52
C GLN A 225 -15.71 13.67 32.52
N LYS A 226 -16.53 14.67 32.14
CA LYS A 226 -17.55 14.51 31.11
C LYS A 226 -16.91 14.51 29.71
N LEU A 227 -17.34 13.59 28.86
CA LEU A 227 -16.89 13.48 27.48
C LEU A 227 -18.12 13.26 26.61
N SER A 228 -18.25 14.08 25.55
CA SER A 228 -19.27 13.87 24.53
C SER A 228 -18.64 13.67 23.16
N LEU A 229 -19.26 12.84 22.33
CA LEU A 229 -18.85 12.55 20.97
C LEU A 229 -19.98 12.92 20.00
N LEU A 230 -19.64 13.67 18.98
CA LEU A 230 -20.49 13.89 17.80
C LEU A 230 -19.97 13.03 16.66
N TYR A 231 -20.87 12.30 16.00
CA TYR A 231 -20.60 11.62 14.73
C TYR A 231 -21.44 12.29 13.66
N ILE A 232 -20.81 12.80 12.59
CA ILE A 232 -21.39 13.74 11.64
C ILE A 232 -21.19 13.22 10.22
N ASP A 233 -22.24 13.28 9.40
CA ASP A 233 -22.19 12.83 8.03
C ASP A 233 -22.98 13.79 7.12
N ILE A 234 -22.47 14.01 5.89
CA ILE A 234 -23.12 14.90 4.90
C ILE A 234 -24.25 14.14 4.22
N ASP A 235 -25.45 14.67 4.34
CA ASP A 235 -26.62 14.07 3.72
C ASP A 235 -26.52 14.09 2.19
N PHE A 236 -26.69 12.90 1.58
CA PHE A 236 -26.66 12.70 0.13
C PHE A 236 -25.36 13.11 -0.58
N PHE A 237 -24.21 13.07 0.10
CA PHE A 237 -22.93 13.50 -0.47
C PHE A 237 -22.54 12.77 -1.76
N LYS A 238 -22.89 11.49 -1.88
CA LYS A 238 -22.68 10.73 -3.12
C LYS A 238 -23.33 11.42 -4.33
N ARG A 239 -24.54 11.99 -4.17
CA ARG A 239 -25.21 12.75 -5.26
C ARG A 239 -24.43 14.01 -5.65
N VAL A 240 -23.74 14.65 -4.72
CA VAL A 240 -22.86 15.79 -5.01
C VAL A 240 -21.74 15.34 -5.93
N ASN A 241 -21.07 14.25 -5.60
CA ASN A 241 -20.00 13.70 -6.43
C ASN A 241 -20.50 13.25 -7.81
N ASP A 242 -21.66 12.59 -7.86
CA ASP A 242 -22.24 12.09 -9.11
C ASP A 242 -22.67 13.23 -10.05
N ILE A 243 -23.13 14.38 -9.52
CA ILE A 243 -23.64 15.52 -10.32
C ILE A 243 -22.54 16.52 -10.65
N TYR A 244 -21.63 16.82 -9.69
CA TYR A 244 -20.66 17.91 -9.81
C TYR A 244 -19.22 17.43 -9.94
N GLY A 245 -18.98 16.13 -9.77
CA GLY A 245 -17.66 15.53 -9.79
C GLY A 245 -16.93 15.60 -8.44
N HIS A 246 -15.93 14.71 -8.27
CA HIS A 246 -15.18 14.58 -7.02
C HIS A 246 -14.44 15.87 -6.62
N SER A 247 -13.95 16.65 -7.58
CA SER A 247 -13.25 17.91 -7.28
C SER A 247 -14.14 18.95 -6.59
N GLU A 248 -15.42 18.98 -6.91
CA GLU A 248 -16.39 19.86 -6.23
C GLU A 248 -16.84 19.28 -4.89
N GLY A 249 -16.93 17.93 -4.78
CA GLY A 249 -17.09 17.25 -3.50
C GLY A 249 -15.96 17.56 -2.52
N ASP A 250 -14.73 17.64 -3.00
CA ASP A 250 -13.57 18.03 -2.18
C ASP A 250 -13.69 19.46 -1.62
N VAL A 251 -14.27 20.39 -2.39
CA VAL A 251 -14.55 21.76 -1.90
C VAL A 251 -15.56 21.72 -0.76
N VAL A 252 -16.62 20.93 -0.90
CA VAL A 252 -17.64 20.76 0.14
C VAL A 252 -17.02 20.20 1.42
N LEU A 253 -16.18 19.16 1.31
CA LEU A 253 -15.51 18.55 2.46
C LEU A 253 -14.58 19.54 3.20
N LYS A 254 -13.80 20.32 2.46
CA LYS A 254 -12.94 21.37 3.03
C LYS A 254 -13.74 22.42 3.78
N GLU A 255 -14.80 22.92 3.15
CA GLU A 255 -15.66 23.94 3.75
C GLU A 255 -16.38 23.40 4.99
N LEU A 256 -16.90 22.16 4.96
CA LEU A 256 -17.49 21.54 6.13
C LEU A 256 -16.48 21.44 7.28
N GLY A 257 -15.26 20.97 6.98
CA GLY A 257 -14.18 20.89 7.98
C GLY A 257 -13.92 22.25 8.67
N LEU A 258 -13.90 23.34 7.90
CA LEU A 258 -13.77 24.71 8.45
C LEU A 258 -14.98 25.09 9.32
N ARG A 259 -16.20 24.78 8.88
CA ARG A 259 -17.41 25.05 9.67
C ARG A 259 -17.45 24.29 10.97
N LEU A 260 -17.03 23.01 10.99
CA LEU A 260 -16.93 22.21 12.19
C LEU A 260 -15.94 22.83 13.18
N LYS A 261 -14.72 23.17 12.69
CA LYS A 261 -13.69 23.80 13.51
C LYS A 261 -14.11 25.13 14.11
N ASN A 262 -14.87 25.95 13.35
CA ASN A 262 -15.38 27.24 13.82
C ASN A 262 -16.57 27.14 14.80
N ASN A 263 -17.22 25.98 14.85
CA ASN A 263 -18.34 25.71 15.76
C ASN A 263 -17.95 24.90 17.00
N THR A 264 -16.67 24.53 17.14
CA THR A 264 -16.12 23.83 18.30
C THR A 264 -15.08 24.70 19.00
N ARG A 265 -14.69 24.35 20.21
CA ARG A 265 -13.65 25.08 20.97
C ARG A 265 -12.26 24.68 20.47
N ALA A 266 -11.26 25.52 20.73
CA ALA A 266 -9.87 25.28 20.28
C ALA A 266 -9.26 23.96 20.84
N PHE A 267 -9.74 23.48 21.97
CA PHE A 267 -9.28 22.25 22.62
C PHE A 267 -10.15 21.02 22.28
N ASP A 268 -11.31 21.21 21.62
CA ASP A 268 -12.11 20.09 21.11
C ASP A 268 -11.40 19.45 19.92
N ILE A 269 -11.55 18.15 19.76
CA ILE A 269 -10.84 17.38 18.73
C ILE A 269 -11.77 17.11 17.57
N VAL A 270 -11.59 17.83 16.48
CA VAL A 270 -12.36 17.61 15.24
C VAL A 270 -11.53 16.78 14.27
N SER A 271 -12.15 15.72 13.74
CA SER A 271 -11.47 14.78 12.85
C SER A 271 -12.35 14.43 11.63
N ARG A 272 -11.69 14.06 10.55
CA ARG A 272 -12.32 13.40 9.41
C ARG A 272 -11.95 11.93 9.42
N ASN A 273 -12.95 11.06 9.59
CA ASN A 273 -12.72 9.63 9.74
C ASN A 273 -12.63 8.90 8.40
N GLY A 274 -13.16 9.49 7.33
CA GLY A 274 -13.08 8.98 5.96
C GLY A 274 -14.27 9.42 5.12
N GLY A 275 -14.12 9.41 3.80
CA GLY A 275 -15.21 9.78 2.91
C GLY A 275 -15.89 11.10 3.28
N GLU A 276 -17.14 11.02 3.72
CA GLU A 276 -18.02 12.12 4.13
C GLU A 276 -18.27 12.18 5.64
N GLU A 277 -17.55 11.35 6.42
CA GLU A 277 -17.75 11.19 7.86
C GLU A 277 -16.76 12.04 8.67
N PHE A 278 -17.27 12.75 9.64
CA PHE A 278 -16.52 13.60 10.57
C PHE A 278 -16.91 13.27 12.02
N THR A 279 -15.99 13.53 12.93
CA THR A 279 -16.23 13.38 14.37
C THR A 279 -15.76 14.61 15.13
N ALA A 280 -16.40 14.88 16.26
CA ALA A 280 -15.92 15.87 17.20
C ALA A 280 -15.98 15.31 18.63
N ILE A 281 -14.80 15.22 19.28
CA ILE A 281 -14.69 14.91 20.70
C ILE A 281 -14.77 16.24 21.46
N LEU A 282 -15.79 16.37 22.30
CA LEU A 282 -16.03 17.56 23.10
C LEU A 282 -15.59 17.27 24.55
N LEU A 283 -14.52 17.93 24.97
CA LEU A 283 -13.93 17.75 26.30
C LEU A 283 -14.70 18.53 27.37
N ASP A 284 -14.87 17.92 28.52
CA ASP A 284 -15.62 18.49 29.64
C ASP A 284 -16.95 19.10 29.18
N CYS A 285 -17.74 18.31 28.46
CA CYS A 285 -18.95 18.74 27.78
C CYS A 285 -20.12 17.80 28.14
N PRO A 286 -21.12 18.25 28.90
CA PRO A 286 -22.30 17.46 29.20
C PRO A 286 -23.19 17.30 27.96
N LEU A 287 -24.06 16.29 27.96
CA LEU A 287 -24.95 15.95 26.86
C LEU A 287 -25.77 17.15 26.33
N SER A 288 -26.38 17.92 27.26
CA SER A 288 -27.18 19.09 26.91
C SER A 288 -26.39 20.10 26.05
N ARG A 289 -25.12 20.35 26.46
CA ARG A 289 -24.25 21.27 25.73
C ARG A 289 -23.74 20.67 24.44
N ALA A 290 -23.49 19.37 24.39
CA ALA A 290 -23.11 18.66 23.15
C ALA A 290 -24.21 18.74 22.09
N VAL A 291 -25.47 18.58 22.50
CA VAL A 291 -26.64 18.72 21.63
C VAL A 291 -26.78 20.16 21.10
N GLU A 292 -26.58 21.20 21.95
CA GLU A 292 -26.57 22.58 21.49
C GLU A 292 -25.50 22.86 20.44
N ILE A 293 -24.29 22.29 20.63
CA ILE A 293 -23.20 22.40 19.66
C ILE A 293 -23.57 21.68 18.35
N ALA A 294 -24.11 20.46 18.45
CA ALA A 294 -24.55 19.68 17.30
C ALA A 294 -25.64 20.42 16.48
N GLU A 295 -26.68 20.97 17.14
CA GLU A 295 -27.73 21.74 16.47
C GLU A 295 -27.17 23.02 15.85
N ARG A 296 -26.22 23.71 16.50
CA ARG A 296 -25.56 24.88 15.91
C ARG A 296 -24.78 24.52 14.65
N ILE A 297 -24.07 23.39 14.66
CA ILE A 297 -23.37 22.87 13.46
C ILE A 297 -24.39 22.57 12.36
N ARG A 298 -25.44 21.79 12.66
CA ARG A 298 -26.50 21.43 11.72
C ARG A 298 -27.13 22.68 11.09
N GLY A 299 -27.57 23.60 11.90
CA GLY A 299 -28.18 24.87 11.45
C GLY A 299 -27.20 25.74 10.63
N ASN A 300 -25.93 25.78 10.99
CA ASN A 300 -24.90 26.50 10.21
C ASN A 300 -24.72 25.87 8.81
N VAL A 301 -24.77 24.54 8.71
CA VAL A 301 -24.66 23.84 7.42
C VAL A 301 -25.92 24.06 6.58
N GLU A 302 -27.11 23.93 7.16
CA GLU A 302 -28.40 24.10 6.50
C GLU A 302 -28.59 25.52 5.96
N ASN A 303 -28.27 26.55 6.77
CA ASN A 303 -28.57 27.94 6.46
C ASN A 303 -27.51 28.64 5.58
N LYS A 304 -26.32 28.10 5.43
CA LYS A 304 -25.24 28.70 4.65
C LYS A 304 -24.91 27.83 3.45
N PRO A 305 -25.12 28.28 2.20
CA PRO A 305 -24.77 27.49 1.03
C PRO A 305 -23.25 27.26 0.94
N PHE A 306 -22.87 26.13 0.34
CA PHE A 306 -21.50 25.86 -0.08
C PHE A 306 -21.27 26.51 -1.44
N ILE A 307 -20.12 27.16 -1.61
CA ILE A 307 -19.74 27.80 -2.88
C ILE A 307 -18.77 26.88 -3.58
N LEU A 308 -19.17 26.32 -4.72
CA LEU A 308 -18.35 25.46 -5.54
C LEU A 308 -17.30 26.27 -6.33
N ASN A 309 -16.25 25.62 -6.85
CA ASN A 309 -15.25 26.28 -7.70
C ASN A 309 -15.89 26.92 -8.94
N SER A 310 -16.97 26.34 -9.44
CA SER A 310 -17.79 26.90 -10.52
C SER A 310 -18.55 28.17 -10.16
N GLY A 311 -18.48 28.63 -8.91
CA GLY A 311 -19.29 29.76 -8.39
C GLY A 311 -20.71 29.38 -8.03
N LYS A 312 -21.16 28.17 -8.28
CA LYS A 312 -22.51 27.70 -7.98
C LYS A 312 -22.69 27.53 -6.47
N LYS A 313 -23.87 27.94 -5.98
CA LYS A 313 -24.27 27.76 -4.58
C LYS A 313 -25.01 26.43 -4.43
N LEU A 314 -24.58 25.63 -3.46
CA LEU A 314 -25.13 24.31 -3.15
C LEU A 314 -25.63 24.30 -1.71
N ASN A 315 -26.88 23.96 -1.47
CA ASN A 315 -27.44 23.75 -0.15
C ASN A 315 -27.30 22.28 0.20
N LEU A 316 -26.71 22.00 1.35
CA LEU A 316 -26.52 20.67 1.91
C LEU A 316 -26.97 20.67 3.37
N THR A 317 -27.23 19.47 3.87
CA THR A 317 -27.53 19.23 5.27
C THR A 317 -26.59 18.17 5.83
N VAL A 318 -26.56 18.06 7.15
CA VAL A 318 -25.83 17.04 7.86
C VAL A 318 -26.74 16.34 8.87
N SER A 319 -26.52 15.04 9.03
CA SER A 319 -27.08 14.26 10.12
C SER A 319 -26.01 14.10 11.19
N ILE A 320 -26.40 14.19 12.46
CA ILE A 320 -25.48 14.14 13.60
C ILE A 320 -26.00 13.19 14.67
N GLY A 321 -25.16 12.24 15.08
CA GLY A 321 -25.36 11.39 16.25
C GLY A 321 -24.57 11.93 17.45
N VAL A 322 -25.18 11.94 18.62
CA VAL A 322 -24.58 12.45 19.87
C VAL A 322 -24.59 11.34 20.93
N ALA A 323 -23.46 11.09 21.55
CA ALA A 323 -23.34 10.25 22.73
C ALA A 323 -22.48 10.94 23.80
N SER A 324 -22.80 10.71 25.08
CA SER A 324 -22.07 11.30 26.20
C SER A 324 -21.77 10.24 27.25
N TYR A 325 -20.51 10.20 27.68
CA TYR A 325 -20.08 9.36 28.78
C TYR A 325 -20.76 9.78 30.10
N GLN A 326 -21.22 8.79 30.87
CA GLN A 326 -22.02 8.89 32.10
C GLN A 326 -23.47 9.39 31.91
N GLU A 327 -23.86 9.91 30.75
CA GLU A 327 -25.23 10.37 30.52
C GLU A 327 -26.00 9.47 29.54
N THR A 328 -25.37 9.01 28.44
CA THR A 328 -25.96 8.02 27.51
C THR A 328 -25.35 6.63 27.71
N THR A 329 -24.08 6.54 28.04
CA THR A 329 -23.38 5.28 28.33
C THR A 329 -22.47 5.40 29.54
N ASN A 330 -22.30 4.29 30.30
CA ASN A 330 -21.34 4.17 31.39
C ASN A 330 -20.03 3.49 30.98
N ASP A 331 -19.99 2.92 29.77
CA ASP A 331 -18.77 2.35 29.22
C ASP A 331 -18.22 3.27 28.12
N PRO A 332 -17.08 3.94 28.37
CA PRO A 332 -16.50 4.84 27.39
C PRO A 332 -16.03 4.11 26.11
N LEU A 333 -15.86 2.78 26.13
CA LEU A 333 -15.45 2.00 24.97
C LEU A 333 -16.55 1.90 23.90
N ILE A 334 -17.82 1.97 24.28
CA ILE A 334 -18.96 1.91 23.34
C ILE A 334 -19.44 3.28 22.91
N LEU A 335 -18.80 4.37 23.36
CA LEU A 335 -19.24 5.74 23.06
C LEU A 335 -19.24 6.04 21.55
N ILE A 336 -18.28 5.48 20.79
CA ILE A 336 -18.22 5.61 19.33
C ILE A 336 -19.40 4.88 18.69
N GLU A 337 -19.66 3.64 19.11
CA GLU A 337 -20.76 2.83 18.59
C GLU A 337 -22.12 3.49 18.87
N ASP A 338 -22.28 4.04 20.08
CA ASP A 338 -23.49 4.76 20.47
C ASP A 338 -23.71 6.02 19.62
N ALA A 339 -22.66 6.82 19.39
CA ALA A 339 -22.77 8.00 18.53
C ALA A 339 -23.07 7.64 17.06
N ASP A 340 -22.45 6.57 16.55
CA ASP A 340 -22.70 6.07 15.18
C ASP A 340 -24.15 5.55 15.05
N LYS A 341 -24.65 4.81 16.04
CA LYS A 341 -26.04 4.36 16.07
C LYS A 341 -27.04 5.54 16.08
N ALA A 342 -26.75 6.57 16.87
CA ALA A 342 -27.57 7.78 16.89
C ALA A 342 -27.52 8.52 15.51
N LEU A 343 -26.37 8.54 14.83
CA LEU A 343 -26.25 9.05 13.46
C LEU A 343 -27.09 8.23 12.49
N TYR A 344 -27.05 6.90 12.61
CA TYR A 344 -27.88 6.03 11.79
C TYR A 344 -29.38 6.34 11.97
N ASP A 345 -29.81 6.52 13.24
CA ASP A 345 -31.20 6.91 13.55
C ASP A 345 -31.56 8.26 12.93
N ALA A 346 -30.65 9.24 12.95
CA ALA A 346 -30.83 10.52 12.30
C ALA A 346 -31.04 10.36 10.78
N LYS A 347 -30.21 9.53 10.12
CA LYS A 347 -30.35 9.24 8.69
C LYS A 347 -31.65 8.53 8.35
N GLN A 348 -32.08 7.56 9.15
CA GLN A 348 -33.33 6.80 8.93
C GLN A 348 -34.58 7.60 9.19
N SER A 349 -34.57 8.52 10.16
CA SER A 349 -35.74 9.33 10.56
C SER A 349 -35.94 10.59 9.71
N GLY A 350 -35.26 10.72 8.55
CA GLY A 350 -35.49 11.79 7.59
C GLY A 350 -34.34 12.78 7.39
N ARG A 351 -33.15 12.50 7.96
CA ARG A 351 -31.91 13.30 7.84
C ARG A 351 -32.04 14.73 8.40
N ASN A 352 -31.02 15.57 8.18
CA ASN A 352 -30.95 16.97 8.62
C ASN A 352 -31.40 17.14 10.09
N LYS A 353 -30.85 16.34 11.00
CA LYS A 353 -31.21 16.36 12.42
C LYS A 353 -30.09 15.85 13.31
N VAL A 354 -30.25 16.16 14.58
CA VAL A 354 -29.45 15.62 15.66
C VAL A 354 -30.26 14.51 16.37
N CYS A 355 -29.68 13.34 16.50
CA CYS A 355 -30.21 12.26 17.34
C CYS A 355 -29.25 11.96 18.50
N ILE A 356 -29.81 11.50 19.59
CA ILE A 356 -29.08 11.17 20.82
C ILE A 356 -29.29 9.69 21.08
N THR A 357 -28.24 9.01 21.50
CA THR A 357 -28.37 7.64 22.04
C THR A 357 -29.30 7.68 23.26
N PRO A 358 -30.29 6.76 23.37
CA PRO A 358 -31.20 6.73 24.52
C PRO A 358 -30.44 6.72 25.83
N THR A 359 -30.85 7.59 26.77
CA THR A 359 -30.22 7.70 28.09
C THR A 359 -30.47 6.45 28.90
N ASN A 360 -29.50 6.02 29.72
CA ASN A 360 -29.62 4.86 30.63
C ASN A 360 -30.81 4.99 31.63
N VAL A 361 -31.27 6.20 31.90
CA VAL A 361 -32.45 6.50 32.74
C VAL A 361 -33.74 5.95 32.16
N SER A 362 -33.88 6.00 30.80
CA SER A 362 -35.10 5.52 30.13
C SER A 362 -35.24 3.99 30.11
N PHE A 363 -34.14 3.26 30.22
CA PHE A 363 -34.16 1.79 30.32
C PHE A 363 -34.63 1.32 31.73
N ASN A 364 -34.17 1.99 32.78
CA ASN A 364 -34.60 1.67 34.14
C ASN A 364 -36.09 1.97 34.38
N GLU A 365 -36.64 3.07 33.86
CA GLU A 365 -38.06 3.38 33.99
C GLU A 365 -38.94 2.38 33.22
N LYS A 366 -38.55 1.96 32.03
CA LYS A 366 -39.30 0.95 31.26
C LYS A 366 -39.25 -0.45 31.92
N GLN A 367 -38.14 -0.82 32.55
CA GLN A 367 -38.04 -2.07 33.33
C GLN A 367 -38.86 -2.02 34.63
N ILE A 368 -38.87 -0.88 35.29
CA ILE A 368 -39.67 -0.68 36.52
C ILE A 368 -41.18 -0.71 36.21
N ILE A 369 -41.60 -0.14 35.09
CA ILE A 369 -42.98 -0.19 34.62
C ILE A 369 -43.40 -1.60 34.14
N SER A 370 -42.52 -2.32 33.45
CA SER A 370 -42.75 -3.71 33.04
C SER A 370 -42.87 -4.66 34.24
N ASN A 371 -42.04 -4.46 35.29
CA ASN A 371 -42.07 -5.30 36.51
C ASN A 371 -43.21 -4.93 37.47
N LYS A 372 -43.94 -3.83 37.26
CA LYS A 372 -45.14 -3.48 38.02
C LYS A 372 -46.44 -3.94 37.39
N LEU A 373 -46.40 -4.52 36.19
CA LEU A 373 -47.55 -5.03 35.44
C LEU A 373 -47.61 -6.57 35.37
N HIS A 374 -46.74 -7.23 36.10
CA HIS A 374 -46.77 -8.66 36.47
C HIS A 374 -46.85 -8.79 38.02
#